data_34857781e15005cedb95822e9bcb1d0c
#
_entry.id   34857781e15005cedb95822e9bcb1d0c
#
_cell.length_a   1.000
_cell.length_b   1.000
_cell.length_c   1.000
_cell.angle_alpha   90.00
_cell.angle_beta   90.00
_cell.angle_gamma   90.00
#
_symmetry.space_group_name_H-M   'P 1'
#
loop_
_entity.id
_entity.type
_entity.pdbx_description
1 polymer ?
#
loop_
_entity_poly.entity_id
_entity_poly.type
_entity_poly.pdbx_seq_one_letter_code
_entity_poly.pdbx_strand_id
1 'polypeptide(L)'
;MKIEPFLLERWMTRHETHVKYDIAESGILPLSVQDLLNFELPDARPTVLDSLLQLPLGYSEARGTQALREALASTYTGVSAEQILVTTGAIEANFLLFHELLEPGDHVIAPYPAYQQLYSVPKAIGCEVSLWPVGPETDYQYDLNRLEALITPRTKLIIVNTPHNPTGAMLSPEDAARVYAMADQVGAWVLGDEAYRWLAVPDGAPFAEPMITHGPRGISVGTLSKPYGLPGLRIGWMAAPEAIVQRCWGLRDYITLSPGKLNDALACLALRHHDRIMARNHDIIQANLQAATHWIEGRHDHLSWTAPRGGLLALLKYDLPLDSLTLADRLAIDHSVMLAPGSAFGYEHHLRLGIGQRPDIFAAGLVEAGRCFDAIRGD
;
A
#
# COMPACT_ATOMS: atom_id res chain seq x y z
N MET A 1 5.86 -12.93 -21.34
CA MET A 1 5.13 -11.72 -20.92
C MET A 1 6.02 -10.50 -21.16
N LYS A 2 5.49 -9.44 -21.77
CA LYS A 2 6.14 -8.12 -21.84
C LYS A 2 5.32 -7.17 -20.98
N ILE A 3 5.96 -6.53 -20.00
CA ILE A 3 5.34 -5.60 -19.07
C ILE A 3 6.00 -4.23 -19.20
N GLU A 4 5.22 -3.17 -19.04
CA GLU A 4 5.73 -1.80 -19.04
C GLU A 4 6.70 -1.54 -17.87
N PRO A 5 7.73 -0.69 -18.05
CA PRO A 5 8.58 -0.29 -16.95
C PRO A 5 7.76 0.32 -15.81
N PHE A 6 8.12 0.01 -14.58
CA PHE A 6 7.46 0.56 -13.41
C PHE A 6 7.96 2.00 -13.16
N LEU A 7 7.20 2.99 -13.61
CA LEU A 7 7.65 4.38 -13.68
C LEU A 7 8.05 4.94 -12.32
N LEU A 8 7.18 4.74 -11.32
CA LEU A 8 7.43 5.22 -9.96
C LEU A 8 8.69 4.59 -9.36
N GLU A 9 8.82 3.28 -9.41
CA GLU A 9 9.96 2.55 -8.80
C GLU A 9 11.28 2.95 -9.47
N ARG A 10 11.28 3.18 -10.79
CA ARG A 10 12.45 3.65 -11.52
C ARG A 10 12.87 5.07 -11.11
N TRP A 11 11.90 5.93 -10.79
CA TRP A 11 12.18 7.27 -10.30
C TRP A 11 12.64 7.24 -8.84
N MET A 12 11.95 6.52 -7.96
CA MET A 12 12.30 6.36 -6.54
C MET A 12 13.74 5.87 -6.38
N THR A 13 14.12 4.78 -7.06
CA THR A 13 15.47 4.18 -6.98
C THR A 13 16.59 5.16 -7.34
N ARG A 14 16.34 6.17 -8.18
CA ARG A 14 17.35 7.17 -8.52
C ARG A 14 17.63 8.16 -7.39
N HIS A 15 16.68 8.39 -6.50
CA HIS A 15 16.75 9.49 -5.54
C HIS A 15 16.74 9.04 -4.07
N GLU A 16 16.03 7.95 -3.72
CA GLU A 16 15.73 7.53 -2.34
C GLU A 16 16.95 7.38 -1.42
N THR A 17 18.12 7.01 -1.97
CA THR A 17 19.36 6.85 -1.19
C THR A 17 20.23 8.11 -1.14
N HIS A 18 19.83 9.19 -1.82
CA HIS A 18 20.64 10.40 -2.00
C HIS A 18 20.02 11.65 -1.38
N VAL A 19 18.74 11.60 -1.04
CA VAL A 19 18.03 12.75 -0.47
C VAL A 19 18.05 12.72 1.06
N LYS A 20 17.99 13.90 1.64
CA LYS A 20 17.92 14.07 3.10
C LYS A 20 16.48 13.96 3.64
N TYR A 21 15.51 14.39 2.85
CA TYR A 21 14.12 14.50 3.26
C TYR A 21 13.23 13.70 2.31
N ASP A 22 13.10 12.40 2.58
CA ASP A 22 12.15 11.59 1.84
C ASP A 22 10.76 11.73 2.46
N ILE A 23 9.94 12.57 1.83
CA ILE A 23 8.52 12.75 2.13
C ILE A 23 7.64 12.26 0.97
N ALA A 24 8.19 11.42 0.10
CA ALA A 24 7.48 10.69 -0.95
C ALA A 24 7.20 9.24 -0.56
N GLU A 25 7.92 8.69 0.46
CA GLU A 25 7.84 7.29 0.86
C GLU A 25 6.39 6.89 1.19
N SER A 26 5.99 5.75 0.67
CA SER A 26 4.64 5.22 0.83
C SER A 26 4.48 4.33 2.07
N GLY A 27 5.46 4.32 2.98
CA GLY A 27 5.46 3.59 4.24
C GLY A 27 5.50 4.51 5.44
N ILE A 28 5.13 3.97 6.59
CA ILE A 28 5.39 4.62 7.89
C ILE A 28 6.87 4.47 8.24
N LEU A 29 7.40 5.38 9.05
CA LEU A 29 8.77 5.36 9.58
C LEU A 29 9.18 3.93 10.00
N PRO A 30 10.22 3.36 9.38
CA PRO A 30 10.62 1.99 9.65
C PRO A 30 11.00 1.75 11.11
N LEU A 31 10.71 0.53 11.58
CA LEU A 31 11.17 0.02 12.88
C LEU A 31 12.47 -0.76 12.69
N SER A 32 13.39 -0.61 13.64
CA SER A 32 14.52 -1.51 13.79
C SER A 32 14.16 -2.77 14.56
N VAL A 33 15.03 -3.79 14.53
CA VAL A 33 14.88 -4.99 15.40
C VAL A 33 14.88 -4.58 16.88
N GLN A 34 15.70 -3.58 17.25
CA GLN A 34 15.73 -3.06 18.61
C GLN A 34 14.40 -2.43 19.03
N ASP A 35 13.72 -1.71 18.11
CA ASP A 35 12.40 -1.12 18.39
C ASP A 35 11.37 -2.22 18.64
N LEU A 36 11.37 -3.30 17.85
CA LEU A 36 10.51 -4.45 18.07
C LEU A 36 10.75 -5.11 19.43
N LEU A 37 12.02 -5.30 19.81
CA LEU A 37 12.38 -5.84 21.13
C LEU A 37 11.96 -4.90 22.26
N ASN A 38 11.97 -3.59 22.05
CA ASN A 38 11.55 -2.61 23.05
C ASN A 38 10.03 -2.64 23.34
N PHE A 39 9.25 -3.26 22.47
CA PHE A 39 7.83 -3.54 22.76
C PHE A 39 7.65 -4.70 23.73
N GLU A 40 8.61 -5.63 23.87
CA GLU A 40 8.57 -6.68 24.88
C GLU A 40 8.80 -6.14 26.30
N LEU A 41 8.31 -6.87 27.31
CA LEU A 41 8.62 -6.59 28.70
C LEU A 41 10.13 -6.68 28.93
N PRO A 42 10.73 -5.82 29.79
CA PRO A 42 12.18 -5.80 30.02
C PRO A 42 12.79 -7.18 30.33
N ASP A 43 12.11 -7.98 31.14
CA ASP A 43 12.58 -9.31 31.56
C ASP A 43 12.46 -10.37 30.43
N ALA A 44 11.58 -10.17 29.45
CA ALA A 44 11.40 -11.08 28.32
C ALA A 44 12.36 -10.80 27.15
N ARG A 45 12.88 -9.56 27.04
CA ARG A 45 13.74 -9.13 25.91
C ARG A 45 14.97 -10.01 25.68
N PRO A 46 15.77 -10.39 26.73
CA PRO A 46 16.92 -11.25 26.53
C PRO A 46 16.55 -12.61 25.94
N THR A 47 15.48 -13.22 26.43
CA THR A 47 15.00 -14.52 25.93
C THR A 47 14.53 -14.45 24.48
N VAL A 48 13.79 -13.39 24.11
CA VAL A 48 13.36 -13.17 22.73
C VAL A 48 14.54 -12.94 21.81
N LEU A 49 15.52 -12.09 22.22
CA LEU A 49 16.74 -11.85 21.45
C LEU A 49 17.54 -13.15 21.26
N ASP A 50 17.76 -13.92 22.33
CA ASP A 50 18.49 -15.20 22.27
C ASP A 50 17.80 -16.19 21.33
N SER A 51 16.48 -16.25 21.35
CA SER A 51 15.71 -17.12 20.44
C SER A 51 15.88 -16.73 18.97
N LEU A 52 15.97 -15.43 18.67
CA LEU A 52 16.24 -14.92 17.31
C LEU A 52 17.69 -15.24 16.88
N LEU A 53 18.66 -15.06 17.78
CA LEU A 53 20.08 -15.33 17.49
C LEU A 53 20.39 -16.82 17.31
N GLN A 54 19.65 -17.69 18.00
CA GLN A 54 19.81 -19.15 17.90
C GLN A 54 18.95 -19.78 16.81
N LEU A 55 18.15 -18.99 16.08
CA LEU A 55 17.25 -19.50 15.04
C LEU A 55 18.06 -20.11 13.88
N PRO A 56 17.92 -21.40 13.57
CA PRO A 56 18.59 -21.99 12.41
C PRO A 56 18.05 -21.39 11.10
N LEU A 57 18.96 -20.86 10.26
CA LEU A 57 18.60 -20.18 9.00
C LEU A 57 18.40 -21.17 7.82
N GLY A 58 17.72 -22.29 8.09
CA GLY A 58 17.27 -23.23 7.06
C GLY A 58 15.96 -22.76 6.39
N TYR A 59 15.43 -23.59 5.49
CA TYR A 59 14.11 -23.31 4.88
C TYR A 59 13.02 -23.25 5.94
N SER A 60 12.04 -22.36 5.73
CA SER A 60 10.81 -22.28 6.51
C SER A 60 9.72 -23.17 5.90
N GLU A 61 8.56 -23.23 6.54
CA GLU A 61 7.36 -23.81 5.96
C GLU A 61 6.99 -23.03 4.69
N ALA A 62 6.68 -23.77 3.63
CA ALA A 62 6.46 -23.17 2.30
C ALA A 62 5.38 -22.08 2.30
N ARG A 63 4.29 -22.26 3.04
CA ARG A 63 3.19 -21.27 3.13
C ARG A 63 3.41 -20.17 4.18
N GLY A 64 4.56 -20.13 4.86
CA GLY A 64 4.79 -19.42 6.12
C GLY A 64 4.53 -20.32 7.32
N THR A 65 5.19 -20.08 8.45
CA THR A 65 5.00 -20.93 9.64
C THR A 65 3.55 -20.95 10.09
N GLN A 66 3.15 -22.06 10.72
CA GLN A 66 1.81 -22.18 11.29
C GLN A 66 1.52 -21.00 12.25
N ALA A 67 2.50 -20.62 13.08
CA ALA A 67 2.38 -19.53 14.02
C ALA A 67 2.12 -18.17 13.32
N LEU A 68 2.84 -17.89 12.23
CA LEU A 68 2.62 -16.65 11.47
C LEU A 68 1.27 -16.65 10.76
N ARG A 69 0.87 -17.76 10.16
CA ARG A 69 -0.43 -17.88 9.49
C ARG A 69 -1.60 -17.74 10.47
N GLU A 70 -1.50 -18.32 11.67
CA GLU A 70 -2.48 -18.16 12.75
C GLU A 70 -2.56 -16.71 13.24
N ALA A 71 -1.40 -16.05 13.44
CA ALA A 71 -1.34 -14.65 13.85
C ALA A 71 -1.97 -13.73 12.77
N LEU A 72 -1.71 -13.99 11.50
CA LEU A 72 -2.34 -13.24 10.40
C LEU A 72 -3.84 -13.53 10.30
N ALA A 73 -4.26 -14.79 10.37
CA ALA A 73 -5.67 -15.18 10.33
C ALA A 73 -6.48 -14.52 11.45
N SER A 74 -5.90 -14.38 12.66
CA SER A 74 -6.55 -13.72 13.79
C SER A 74 -6.88 -12.24 13.56
N THR A 75 -6.27 -11.61 12.55
CA THR A 75 -6.60 -10.23 12.16
C THR A 75 -7.84 -10.11 11.27
N TYR A 76 -8.45 -11.23 10.91
CA TYR A 76 -9.65 -11.34 10.07
C TYR A 76 -10.76 -12.08 10.80
N THR A 77 -11.99 -11.66 10.63
CA THR A 77 -13.14 -12.37 11.16
C THR A 77 -13.45 -13.61 10.32
N GLY A 78 -13.47 -14.80 10.94
CA GLY A 78 -13.89 -16.04 10.29
C GLY A 78 -12.88 -16.62 9.28
N VAL A 79 -11.63 -16.17 9.27
CA VAL A 79 -10.56 -16.68 8.39
C VAL A 79 -9.68 -17.66 9.17
N SER A 80 -9.35 -18.79 8.56
CA SER A 80 -8.45 -19.81 9.13
C SER A 80 -7.01 -19.65 8.62
N ALA A 81 -6.04 -20.25 9.31
CA ALA A 81 -4.65 -20.31 8.88
C ALA A 81 -4.47 -20.99 7.50
N GLU A 82 -5.38 -21.88 7.11
CA GLU A 82 -5.36 -22.57 5.83
C GLU A 82 -5.72 -21.64 4.64
N GLN A 83 -6.41 -20.54 4.94
CA GLN A 83 -6.77 -19.48 3.98
C GLN A 83 -5.67 -18.42 3.83
N ILE A 84 -4.53 -18.58 4.52
CA ILE A 84 -3.40 -17.64 4.47
C ILE A 84 -2.23 -18.26 3.69
N LEU A 85 -1.70 -17.50 2.72
CA LEU A 85 -0.40 -17.75 2.09
C LEU A 85 0.50 -16.54 2.35
N VAL A 86 1.57 -16.74 3.09
CA VAL A 86 2.59 -15.70 3.33
C VAL A 86 3.46 -15.55 2.08
N THR A 87 3.72 -14.31 1.67
CA THR A 87 4.43 -13.97 0.44
C THR A 87 5.55 -12.96 0.69
N THR A 88 6.40 -12.74 -0.30
CA THR A 88 7.49 -11.75 -0.26
C THR A 88 6.94 -10.34 -0.54
N GLY A 89 6.16 -9.84 0.41
CA GLY A 89 5.37 -8.61 0.29
C GLY A 89 4.05 -8.81 -0.47
N ALA A 90 3.16 -7.83 -0.37
CA ALA A 90 1.88 -7.80 -1.11
C ALA A 90 2.08 -7.89 -2.64
N ILE A 91 3.20 -7.37 -3.14
CA ILE A 91 3.53 -7.39 -4.57
C ILE A 91 3.60 -8.81 -5.14
N GLU A 92 4.14 -9.78 -4.38
CA GLU A 92 4.14 -11.19 -4.80
C GLU A 92 2.73 -11.79 -4.70
N ALA A 93 1.98 -11.48 -3.64
CA ALA A 93 0.60 -11.95 -3.50
C ALA A 93 -0.28 -11.54 -4.69
N ASN A 94 -0.24 -10.25 -5.06
CA ASN A 94 -0.95 -9.74 -6.23
C ASN A 94 -0.51 -10.42 -7.52
N PHE A 95 0.81 -10.59 -7.71
CA PHE A 95 1.36 -11.24 -8.90
C PHE A 95 0.86 -12.69 -9.05
N LEU A 96 0.91 -13.47 -7.97
CA LEU A 96 0.41 -14.83 -7.94
C LEU A 96 -1.10 -14.91 -8.22
N LEU A 97 -1.89 -14.04 -7.59
CA LEU A 97 -3.33 -13.99 -7.79
C LEU A 97 -3.72 -13.63 -9.22
N PHE A 98 -3.03 -12.67 -9.84
CA PHE A 98 -3.30 -12.32 -11.25
C PHE A 98 -3.02 -13.49 -12.19
N HIS A 99 -1.92 -14.25 -11.98
CA HIS A 99 -1.60 -15.40 -12.82
C HIS A 99 -2.48 -16.62 -12.54
N GLU A 100 -3.06 -16.72 -11.34
CA GLU A 100 -3.98 -17.79 -10.99
C GLU A 100 -5.41 -17.55 -11.50
N LEU A 101 -5.86 -16.28 -11.44
CA LEU A 101 -7.26 -15.95 -11.68
C LEU A 101 -7.55 -15.53 -13.12
N LEU A 102 -6.52 -15.08 -13.87
CA LEU A 102 -6.70 -14.38 -15.13
C LEU A 102 -6.08 -15.13 -16.32
N GLU A 103 -6.81 -15.11 -17.44
CA GLU A 103 -6.36 -15.60 -18.74
C GLU A 103 -6.43 -14.46 -19.78
N PRO A 104 -5.68 -14.59 -20.91
CA PRO A 104 -5.79 -13.62 -22.01
C PRO A 104 -7.25 -13.47 -22.50
N GLY A 105 -7.72 -12.24 -22.60
CA GLY A 105 -9.10 -11.90 -22.99
C GLY A 105 -10.09 -11.73 -21.85
N ASP A 106 -9.70 -12.05 -20.61
CA ASP A 106 -10.52 -11.73 -19.43
C ASP A 106 -10.65 -10.21 -19.25
N HIS A 107 -11.80 -9.77 -18.72
CA HIS A 107 -12.04 -8.37 -18.38
C HIS A 107 -11.75 -8.11 -16.91
N VAL A 108 -10.93 -7.09 -16.64
CA VAL A 108 -10.51 -6.66 -15.30
C VAL A 108 -10.85 -5.20 -15.09
N ILE A 109 -11.37 -4.84 -13.92
CA ILE A 109 -11.58 -3.45 -13.52
C ILE A 109 -10.55 -3.13 -12.43
N ALA A 110 -9.74 -2.09 -12.65
CA ALA A 110 -8.73 -1.63 -11.70
C ALA A 110 -8.89 -0.15 -11.37
N PRO A 111 -8.64 0.30 -10.12
CA PRO A 111 -8.66 1.71 -9.78
C PRO A 111 -7.57 2.47 -10.56
N TYR A 112 -7.81 3.75 -10.85
CA TYR A 112 -6.84 4.63 -11.49
C TYR A 112 -7.00 6.08 -11.01
N PRO A 113 -5.89 6.80 -10.66
CA PRO A 113 -4.52 6.30 -10.63
C PRO A 113 -4.36 5.15 -9.63
N ALA A 114 -3.29 4.36 -9.72
CA ALA A 114 -3.03 3.28 -8.77
C ALA A 114 -1.55 2.89 -8.72
N TYR A 115 -1.20 2.05 -7.78
CA TYR A 115 0.05 1.30 -7.82
C TYR A 115 0.10 0.50 -9.12
N GLN A 116 1.08 0.78 -9.96
CA GLN A 116 1.11 0.36 -11.36
C GLN A 116 0.92 -1.15 -11.56
N GLN A 117 1.34 -1.98 -10.61
CA GLN A 117 1.16 -3.43 -10.67
C GLN A 117 -0.30 -3.83 -10.89
N LEU A 118 -1.26 -3.12 -10.27
CA LEU A 118 -2.66 -3.50 -10.25
C LEU A 118 -3.34 -3.48 -11.64
N TYR A 119 -2.79 -2.71 -12.59
CA TYR A 119 -3.31 -2.69 -13.95
C TYR A 119 -2.31 -3.18 -15.00
N SER A 120 -1.00 -3.02 -14.76
CA SER A 120 0.03 -3.41 -15.75
C SER A 120 0.23 -4.91 -15.84
N VAL A 121 0.12 -5.67 -14.73
CA VAL A 121 0.24 -7.13 -14.76
C VAL A 121 -0.95 -7.77 -15.47
N PRO A 122 -2.23 -7.43 -15.16
CA PRO A 122 -3.37 -7.91 -15.96
C PRO A 122 -3.24 -7.58 -17.45
N LYS A 123 -2.84 -6.36 -17.82
CA LYS A 123 -2.58 -6.00 -19.24
C LYS A 123 -1.49 -6.87 -19.85
N ALA A 124 -0.41 -7.16 -19.14
CA ALA A 124 0.69 -7.98 -19.63
C ALA A 124 0.33 -9.47 -19.76
N ILE A 125 -0.66 -9.96 -19.01
CA ILE A 125 -1.27 -11.28 -19.19
C ILE A 125 -2.09 -11.32 -20.49
N GLY A 126 -2.62 -10.18 -20.93
CA GLY A 126 -3.46 -10.07 -22.13
C GLY A 126 -4.94 -9.81 -21.81
N CYS A 127 -5.22 -9.33 -20.60
CA CYS A 127 -6.57 -8.96 -20.19
C CYS A 127 -6.99 -7.61 -20.79
N GLU A 128 -8.29 -7.43 -20.97
CA GLU A 128 -8.93 -6.15 -21.20
C GLU A 128 -9.07 -5.44 -19.83
N VAL A 129 -8.40 -4.31 -19.64
CA VAL A 129 -8.41 -3.59 -18.36
C VAL A 129 -9.17 -2.28 -18.49
N SER A 130 -10.32 -2.19 -17.81
CA SER A 130 -11.08 -0.97 -17.63
C SER A 130 -10.59 -0.23 -16.38
N LEU A 131 -10.31 1.06 -16.53
CA LEU A 131 -9.80 1.90 -15.42
C LEU A 131 -10.98 2.57 -14.71
N TRP A 132 -11.09 2.32 -13.41
CA TRP A 132 -12.08 2.93 -12.52
C TRP A 132 -11.48 4.19 -11.89
N PRO A 133 -11.95 5.40 -12.24
CA PRO A 133 -11.33 6.64 -11.77
C PRO A 133 -11.49 6.84 -10.26
N VAL A 134 -10.38 7.23 -9.61
CA VAL A 134 -10.29 7.63 -8.19
C VAL A 134 -9.36 8.86 -8.09
N GLY A 135 -9.53 9.80 -9.00
CA GLY A 135 -8.69 10.98 -9.17
C GLY A 135 -9.45 12.30 -9.00
N PRO A 136 -8.91 13.41 -9.51
CA PRO A 136 -9.53 14.72 -9.42
C PRO A 136 -10.95 14.77 -9.99
N GLU A 137 -11.23 13.97 -11.01
CA GLU A 137 -12.54 13.87 -11.67
C GLU A 137 -13.63 13.22 -10.84
N THR A 138 -13.27 12.64 -9.70
CA THR A 138 -14.19 12.02 -8.71
C THR A 138 -13.99 12.60 -7.32
N ASP A 139 -13.33 13.75 -7.20
CA ASP A 139 -12.95 14.34 -5.91
C ASP A 139 -12.14 13.37 -5.03
N TYR A 140 -11.29 12.56 -5.68
CA TYR A 140 -10.49 11.51 -5.04
C TYR A 140 -11.31 10.52 -4.23
N GLN A 141 -12.51 10.15 -4.75
CA GLN A 141 -13.39 9.18 -4.10
C GLN A 141 -13.76 8.05 -5.07
N TYR A 142 -14.17 6.93 -4.53
CA TYR A 142 -14.72 5.81 -5.28
C TYR A 142 -16.16 6.11 -5.69
N ASP A 143 -16.42 6.28 -7.00
CA ASP A 143 -17.77 6.46 -7.55
C ASP A 143 -18.31 5.10 -8.02
N LEU A 144 -19.25 4.54 -7.26
CA LEU A 144 -19.83 3.24 -7.55
C LEU A 144 -20.72 3.24 -8.81
N ASN A 145 -21.30 4.38 -9.21
CA ASN A 145 -22.05 4.44 -10.46
C ASN A 145 -21.12 4.26 -11.67
N ARG A 146 -19.90 4.82 -11.57
CA ARG A 146 -18.87 4.55 -12.60
C ARG A 146 -18.42 3.10 -12.59
N LEU A 147 -18.25 2.48 -11.42
CA LEU A 147 -17.94 1.05 -11.33
C LEU A 147 -19.03 0.22 -12.01
N GLU A 148 -20.30 0.45 -11.68
CA GLU A 148 -21.44 -0.27 -12.26
C GLU A 148 -21.46 -0.18 -13.78
N ALA A 149 -21.17 1.00 -14.34
CA ALA A 149 -21.10 1.21 -15.79
C ALA A 149 -19.94 0.47 -16.47
N LEU A 150 -18.87 0.11 -15.73
CA LEU A 150 -17.74 -0.67 -16.24
C LEU A 150 -17.96 -2.18 -16.18
N ILE A 151 -18.85 -2.66 -15.28
CA ILE A 151 -19.10 -4.09 -15.10
C ILE A 151 -19.81 -4.67 -16.34
N THR A 152 -19.30 -5.80 -16.81
CA THR A 152 -19.89 -6.57 -17.93
C THR A 152 -20.05 -8.03 -17.53
N PRO A 153 -20.83 -8.82 -18.25
CA PRO A 153 -20.92 -10.27 -18.02
C PRO A 153 -19.57 -11.02 -18.19
N ARG A 154 -18.57 -10.38 -18.81
CA ARG A 154 -17.21 -10.92 -18.97
C ARG A 154 -16.24 -10.47 -17.87
N THR A 155 -16.69 -9.61 -16.94
CA THR A 155 -15.84 -9.13 -15.85
C THR A 155 -15.44 -10.31 -14.96
N LYS A 156 -14.14 -10.53 -14.88
CA LYS A 156 -13.51 -11.64 -14.14
C LYS A 156 -13.00 -11.22 -12.78
N LEU A 157 -12.47 -9.99 -12.69
CA LEU A 157 -11.85 -9.46 -11.49
C LEU A 157 -12.14 -7.96 -11.34
N ILE A 158 -12.54 -7.56 -10.15
CA ILE A 158 -12.59 -6.15 -9.73
C ILE A 158 -11.51 -5.98 -8.66
N ILE A 159 -10.63 -5.00 -8.85
CA ILE A 159 -9.56 -4.66 -7.91
C ILE A 159 -9.95 -3.42 -7.14
N VAL A 160 -9.76 -3.46 -5.83
CA VAL A 160 -9.94 -2.35 -4.90
C VAL A 160 -8.64 -2.15 -4.14
N ASN A 161 -8.17 -0.91 -4.01
CA ASN A 161 -7.06 -0.57 -3.13
C ASN A 161 -7.55 0.42 -2.07
N THR A 162 -7.75 -0.02 -0.84
CA THR A 162 -8.32 0.81 0.23
C THR A 162 -7.64 0.54 1.58
N PRO A 163 -7.05 1.57 2.21
CA PRO A 163 -6.81 2.93 1.73
C PRO A 163 -6.00 2.99 0.43
N HIS A 164 -6.26 3.99 -0.40
CA HIS A 164 -5.82 4.06 -1.78
C HIS A 164 -4.44 4.74 -1.97
N ASN A 165 -3.56 4.12 -2.71
CA ASN A 165 -2.34 4.74 -3.21
C ASN A 165 -2.56 5.17 -4.68
N PRO A 166 -2.44 6.47 -5.03
CA PRO A 166 -1.77 7.54 -4.28
C PRO A 166 -2.67 8.55 -3.56
N THR A 167 -3.99 8.38 -3.52
CA THR A 167 -4.92 9.48 -3.20
C THR A 167 -5.39 9.53 -1.74
N GLY A 168 -5.18 8.46 -0.95
CA GLY A 168 -5.72 8.35 0.39
C GLY A 168 -7.24 8.18 0.46
N ALA A 169 -7.89 7.90 -0.68
CA ALA A 169 -9.31 7.57 -0.73
C ALA A 169 -9.62 6.28 0.04
N MET A 170 -10.83 6.17 0.55
CA MET A 170 -11.30 4.96 1.21
C MET A 170 -12.68 4.59 0.71
N LEU A 171 -12.94 3.29 0.59
CA LEU A 171 -14.30 2.78 0.51
C LEU A 171 -14.94 2.82 1.90
N SER A 172 -16.20 3.24 1.97
CA SER A 172 -16.99 3.04 3.19
C SER A 172 -17.32 1.55 3.38
N PRO A 173 -17.68 1.12 4.61
CA PRO A 173 -18.15 -0.25 4.84
C PRO A 173 -19.32 -0.65 3.92
N GLU A 174 -20.29 0.27 3.73
CA GLU A 174 -21.43 0.04 2.85
C GLU A 174 -20.99 -0.08 1.38
N ASP A 175 -20.08 0.77 0.92
CA ASP A 175 -19.61 0.74 -0.46
C ASP A 175 -18.79 -0.51 -0.76
N ALA A 176 -17.96 -0.98 0.18
CA ALA A 176 -17.25 -2.24 0.03
C ALA A 176 -18.20 -3.43 -0.13
N ALA A 177 -19.25 -3.49 0.67
CA ALA A 177 -20.30 -4.50 0.54
C ALA A 177 -21.04 -4.41 -0.82
N ARG A 178 -21.32 -3.19 -1.32
CA ARG A 178 -21.93 -2.96 -2.63
C ARG A 178 -21.01 -3.37 -3.77
N VAL A 179 -19.71 -3.07 -3.70
CA VAL A 179 -18.72 -3.53 -4.70
C VAL A 179 -18.74 -5.05 -4.80
N TYR A 180 -18.71 -5.73 -3.64
CA TYR A 180 -18.78 -7.18 -3.61
C TYR A 180 -20.10 -7.71 -4.23
N ALA A 181 -21.23 -7.13 -3.86
CA ALA A 181 -22.53 -7.54 -4.38
C ALA A 181 -22.65 -7.36 -5.89
N MET A 182 -22.15 -6.26 -6.46
CA MET A 182 -22.11 -6.02 -7.90
C MET A 182 -21.22 -7.05 -8.63
N ALA A 183 -20.07 -7.37 -8.06
CA ALA A 183 -19.17 -8.39 -8.61
C ALA A 183 -19.79 -9.79 -8.58
N ASP A 184 -20.45 -10.15 -7.49
CA ASP A 184 -21.08 -11.47 -7.32
C ASP A 184 -22.22 -11.71 -8.32
N GLN A 185 -22.97 -10.67 -8.74
CA GLN A 185 -24.02 -10.76 -9.76
C GLN A 185 -23.50 -11.27 -11.10
N VAL A 186 -22.25 -10.99 -11.46
CA VAL A 186 -21.61 -11.45 -12.70
C VAL A 186 -20.60 -12.59 -12.47
N GLY A 187 -20.47 -13.06 -11.23
CA GLY A 187 -19.54 -14.13 -10.87
C GLY A 187 -18.06 -13.70 -10.84
N ALA A 188 -17.79 -12.39 -10.75
CA ALA A 188 -16.44 -11.85 -10.68
C ALA A 188 -15.82 -12.01 -9.29
N TRP A 189 -14.49 -12.11 -9.24
CA TRP A 189 -13.71 -12.00 -8.02
C TRP A 189 -13.56 -10.55 -7.59
N VAL A 190 -13.41 -10.31 -6.29
CA VAL A 190 -13.00 -8.99 -5.77
C VAL A 190 -11.70 -9.13 -5.01
N LEU A 191 -10.66 -8.46 -5.48
CA LEU A 191 -9.35 -8.37 -4.84
C LEU A 191 -9.25 -7.06 -4.07
N GLY A 192 -9.22 -7.12 -2.75
CA GLY A 192 -8.86 -6.02 -1.87
C GLY A 192 -7.34 -5.97 -1.70
N ASP A 193 -6.66 -5.01 -2.34
CA ASP A 193 -5.30 -4.64 -1.95
C ASP A 193 -5.40 -3.72 -0.73
N GLU A 194 -5.21 -4.32 0.45
CA GLU A 194 -5.36 -3.69 1.76
C GLU A 194 -4.00 -3.34 2.37
N ALA A 195 -3.01 -3.02 1.52
CA ALA A 195 -1.63 -2.77 1.94
C ALA A 195 -1.51 -1.63 2.97
N TYR A 196 -2.49 -0.74 3.07
CA TYR A 196 -2.55 0.38 4.01
C TYR A 196 -3.57 0.17 5.13
N ARG A 197 -4.13 -1.02 5.29
CA ARG A 197 -5.05 -1.35 6.38
C ARG A 197 -4.42 -0.98 7.73
N TRP A 198 -5.23 -0.48 8.67
CA TRP A 198 -4.88 0.01 10.01
C TRP A 198 -4.15 1.36 10.06
N LEU A 199 -3.74 1.96 8.95
CA LEU A 199 -3.19 3.31 8.94
C LEU A 199 -4.36 4.32 8.91
N ALA A 200 -4.91 4.59 10.09
CA ALA A 200 -5.99 5.56 10.27
C ALA A 200 -5.43 6.99 10.33
N VAL A 201 -6.19 7.93 9.78
CA VAL A 201 -5.95 9.36 10.00
C VAL A 201 -6.94 9.88 11.05
N PRO A 202 -6.59 10.94 11.79
CA PRO A 202 -7.53 11.59 12.71
C PRO A 202 -8.80 12.03 11.95
N ASP A 203 -9.97 11.76 12.54
CA ASP A 203 -11.27 12.06 11.93
C ASP A 203 -11.49 11.46 10.53
N GLY A 204 -10.70 10.45 10.18
CA GLY A 204 -10.78 9.73 8.91
C GLY A 204 -12.00 8.81 8.82
N ALA A 205 -12.19 8.24 7.64
CA ALA A 205 -13.25 7.28 7.41
C ALA A 205 -13.00 5.96 8.17
N PRO A 206 -14.04 5.28 8.67
CA PRO A 206 -13.88 3.95 9.22
C PRO A 206 -13.38 2.98 8.15
N PHE A 207 -12.56 2.01 8.54
CA PHE A 207 -12.14 0.94 7.64
C PHE A 207 -13.33 0.04 7.30
N ALA A 208 -13.45 -0.29 6.01
CA ALA A 208 -14.33 -1.37 5.59
C ALA A 208 -13.81 -2.72 6.12
N GLU A 209 -14.71 -3.68 6.26
CA GLU A 209 -14.30 -5.07 6.51
C GLU A 209 -13.44 -5.58 5.35
N PRO A 210 -12.43 -6.42 5.64
CA PRO A 210 -11.59 -7.00 4.61
C PRO A 210 -12.37 -7.73 3.54
N MET A 211 -11.95 -7.66 2.29
CA MET A 211 -12.71 -8.18 1.17
C MET A 211 -12.98 -9.69 1.27
N ILE A 212 -12.06 -10.45 1.87
CA ILE A 212 -12.25 -11.91 2.13
C ILE A 212 -13.48 -12.22 2.98
N THR A 213 -13.93 -11.28 3.81
CA THR A 213 -15.07 -11.51 4.73
C THR A 213 -16.42 -11.29 4.07
N HIS A 214 -16.47 -10.67 2.88
CA HIS A 214 -17.72 -10.38 2.19
C HIS A 214 -18.33 -11.61 1.50
N GLY A 215 -17.53 -12.65 1.19
CA GLY A 215 -18.06 -13.88 0.61
C GLY A 215 -17.01 -14.72 -0.14
N PRO A 216 -17.44 -15.80 -0.81
CA PRO A 216 -16.54 -16.83 -1.35
C PRO A 216 -15.67 -16.37 -2.54
N ARG A 217 -15.93 -15.21 -3.12
CA ARG A 217 -15.11 -14.59 -4.18
C ARG A 217 -14.36 -13.34 -3.70
N GLY A 218 -14.37 -13.04 -2.41
CA GLY A 218 -13.55 -12.02 -1.81
C GLY A 218 -12.13 -12.52 -1.54
N ILE A 219 -11.14 -11.69 -1.82
CA ILE A 219 -9.73 -11.94 -1.54
C ILE A 219 -9.13 -10.68 -0.95
N SER A 220 -8.35 -10.82 0.12
CA SER A 220 -7.62 -9.70 0.74
C SER A 220 -6.12 -9.92 0.63
N VAL A 221 -5.39 -8.86 0.28
CA VAL A 221 -3.93 -8.85 0.26
C VAL A 221 -3.42 -7.83 1.27
N GLY A 222 -2.49 -8.26 2.12
CA GLY A 222 -1.90 -7.43 3.17
C GLY A 222 -0.38 -7.49 3.18
N THR A 223 0.24 -6.60 3.96
CA THR A 223 1.69 -6.54 4.13
C THR A 223 2.08 -5.93 5.46
N LEU A 224 3.26 -6.29 5.97
CA LEU A 224 3.88 -5.58 7.10
C LEU A 224 4.68 -4.35 6.66
N SER A 225 4.90 -4.18 5.34
CA SER A 225 5.75 -3.10 4.82
C SER A 225 5.23 -1.72 5.19
N LYS A 226 3.92 -1.48 5.06
CA LYS A 226 3.33 -0.15 5.21
C LYS A 226 2.83 0.09 6.64
N PRO A 227 1.85 -0.69 7.16
CA PRO A 227 1.27 -0.42 8.47
C PRO A 227 2.19 -0.75 9.65
N TYR A 228 3.19 -1.62 9.47
CA TYR A 228 4.12 -1.96 10.56
C TYR A 228 5.49 -1.26 10.43
N GLY A 229 5.74 -0.54 9.32
CA GLY A 229 7.06 0.03 9.08
C GLY A 229 8.16 -1.01 8.96
N LEU A 230 7.87 -2.15 8.35
CA LEU A 230 8.79 -3.27 8.21
C LEU A 230 8.99 -3.71 6.74
N PRO A 231 9.26 -2.76 5.81
CA PRO A 231 9.44 -3.10 4.41
C PRO A 231 10.63 -4.04 4.18
N GLY A 232 11.67 -3.95 5.01
CA GLY A 232 12.87 -4.80 4.92
C GLY A 232 12.63 -6.27 5.25
N LEU A 233 11.57 -6.62 5.97
CA LEU A 233 11.23 -8.02 6.24
C LEU A 233 10.68 -8.75 5.02
N ARG A 234 10.24 -8.03 3.98
CA ARG A 234 9.62 -8.66 2.80
C ARG A 234 8.52 -9.64 3.15
N ILE A 235 7.63 -9.29 4.08
CA ILE A 235 6.47 -10.08 4.47
C ILE A 235 5.17 -9.40 4.02
N GLY A 236 4.42 -10.13 3.21
CA GLY A 236 3.04 -9.89 2.86
C GLY A 236 2.27 -11.21 2.87
N TRP A 237 1.01 -11.17 2.56
CA TRP A 237 0.16 -12.36 2.48
C TRP A 237 -1.06 -12.12 1.61
N MET A 238 -1.64 -13.20 1.14
CA MET A 238 -3.03 -13.23 0.70
C MET A 238 -3.87 -13.97 1.74
N ALA A 239 -5.09 -13.48 1.97
CA ALA A 239 -6.18 -14.19 2.61
C ALA A 239 -7.23 -14.50 1.52
N ALA A 240 -7.41 -15.77 1.20
CA ALA A 240 -8.22 -16.23 0.07
C ALA A 240 -8.87 -17.58 0.37
N PRO A 241 -9.88 -18.02 -0.41
CA PRO A 241 -10.37 -19.40 -0.31
C PRO A 241 -9.24 -20.41 -0.43
N GLU A 242 -9.30 -21.50 0.36
CA GLU A 242 -8.22 -22.49 0.44
C GLU A 242 -7.79 -23.03 -0.92
N ALA A 243 -8.73 -23.26 -1.83
CA ALA A 243 -8.43 -23.74 -3.18
C ALA A 243 -7.57 -22.72 -3.98
N ILE A 244 -7.77 -21.41 -3.79
CA ILE A 244 -6.95 -20.36 -4.38
C ILE A 244 -5.56 -20.35 -3.74
N VAL A 245 -5.50 -20.43 -2.40
CA VAL A 245 -4.24 -20.54 -1.66
C VAL A 245 -3.37 -21.70 -2.15
N GLN A 246 -3.96 -22.87 -2.35
CA GLN A 246 -3.23 -24.07 -2.81
C GLN A 246 -2.67 -23.87 -4.24
N ARG A 247 -3.45 -23.28 -5.15
CA ARG A 247 -3.00 -23.04 -6.53
C ARG A 247 -1.92 -21.94 -6.59
N CYS A 248 -2.11 -20.84 -5.84
CA CYS A 248 -1.08 -19.79 -5.72
C CYS A 248 0.21 -20.32 -5.08
N TRP A 249 0.11 -21.24 -4.11
CA TRP A 249 1.28 -21.90 -3.56
C TRP A 249 2.02 -22.71 -4.63
N GLY A 250 1.31 -23.48 -5.46
CA GLY A 250 1.92 -24.21 -6.58
C GLY A 250 2.66 -23.30 -7.57
N LEU A 251 2.15 -22.10 -7.84
CA LEU A 251 2.85 -21.10 -8.65
C LEU A 251 4.10 -20.55 -7.93
N ARG A 252 3.98 -20.30 -6.62
CA ARG A 252 5.06 -19.74 -5.81
C ARG A 252 6.28 -20.66 -5.71
N ASP A 253 6.10 -21.97 -5.81
CA ASP A 253 7.20 -22.94 -5.85
C ASP A 253 8.19 -22.68 -7.01
N TYR A 254 7.77 -21.94 -8.04
CA TYR A 254 8.62 -21.49 -9.14
C TYR A 254 9.21 -20.08 -8.96
N ILE A 255 8.98 -19.41 -7.82
CA ILE A 255 9.41 -18.02 -7.58
C ILE A 255 10.28 -17.93 -6.33
N THR A 256 9.68 -18.00 -5.13
CA THR A 256 10.38 -17.75 -3.85
C THR A 256 10.39 -18.92 -2.90
N LEU A 257 9.68 -20.02 -3.18
CA LEU A 257 9.54 -21.24 -2.36
C LEU A 257 8.91 -20.98 -0.99
N SER A 258 9.61 -20.28 -0.08
CA SER A 258 9.19 -20.05 1.29
C SER A 258 9.65 -18.67 1.79
N PRO A 259 9.01 -18.08 2.80
CA PRO A 259 9.54 -16.91 3.47
C PRO A 259 10.84 -17.26 4.23
N GLY A 260 11.66 -16.24 4.52
CA GLY A 260 12.83 -16.41 5.38
C GLY A 260 12.42 -16.62 6.84
N LYS A 261 13.03 -17.58 7.54
CA LYS A 261 12.70 -17.91 8.94
C LYS A 261 12.86 -16.72 9.89
N LEU A 262 13.91 -15.93 9.73
CA LEU A 262 14.15 -14.76 10.57
C LEU A 262 13.06 -13.69 10.32
N ASN A 263 12.69 -13.50 9.06
CA ASN A 263 11.65 -12.54 8.67
C ASN A 263 10.29 -12.96 9.23
N ASP A 264 9.98 -14.25 9.17
CA ASP A 264 8.77 -14.85 9.73
C ASP A 264 8.73 -14.67 11.27
N ALA A 265 9.82 -14.98 11.98
CA ALA A 265 9.91 -14.80 13.44
C ALA A 265 9.72 -13.32 13.85
N LEU A 266 10.36 -12.38 13.13
CA LEU A 266 10.19 -10.94 13.38
C LEU A 266 8.79 -10.45 13.03
N ALA A 267 8.16 -11.04 12.02
CA ALA A 267 6.76 -10.76 11.68
C ALA A 267 5.79 -11.20 12.81
N CYS A 268 6.00 -12.40 13.36
CA CYS A 268 5.24 -12.86 14.53
C CYS A 268 5.41 -11.92 15.74
N LEU A 269 6.64 -11.46 15.97
CA LEU A 269 6.94 -10.49 17.04
C LEU A 269 6.19 -9.18 16.82
N ALA A 270 6.20 -8.64 15.60
CA ALA A 270 5.50 -7.41 15.26
C ALA A 270 3.97 -7.55 15.41
N LEU A 271 3.38 -8.64 14.94
CA LEU A 271 1.93 -8.90 15.06
C LEU A 271 1.49 -9.00 16.52
N ARG A 272 2.31 -9.57 17.40
CA ARG A 272 2.06 -9.61 18.85
C ARG A 272 1.91 -8.24 19.47
N HIS A 273 2.60 -7.24 18.92
CA HIS A 273 2.60 -5.85 19.41
C HIS A 273 1.78 -4.91 18.52
N HIS A 274 0.80 -5.44 17.78
CA HIS A 274 -0.04 -4.69 16.84
C HIS A 274 -0.51 -3.35 17.40
N ASP A 275 -1.21 -3.36 18.53
CA ASP A 275 -1.83 -2.16 19.09
C ASP A 275 -0.80 -1.06 19.43
N ARG A 276 0.36 -1.46 19.94
CA ARG A 276 1.44 -0.51 20.29
C ARG A 276 2.08 0.10 19.05
N ILE A 277 2.24 -0.69 17.99
CA ILE A 277 2.75 -0.22 16.71
C ILE A 277 1.74 0.73 16.06
N MET A 278 0.46 0.38 16.09
CA MET A 278 -0.59 1.24 15.52
C MET A 278 -0.73 2.56 16.29
N ALA A 279 -0.63 2.56 17.61
CA ALA A 279 -0.63 3.77 18.42
C ALA A 279 0.52 4.72 18.04
N ARG A 280 1.76 4.18 17.95
CA ARG A 280 2.93 4.93 17.45
C ARG A 280 2.68 5.55 16.07
N ASN A 281 2.12 4.77 15.17
CA ASN A 281 1.89 5.21 13.80
C ASN A 281 0.83 6.30 13.73
N HIS A 282 -0.23 6.20 14.53
CA HIS A 282 -1.25 7.24 14.67
C HIS A 282 -0.64 8.57 15.07
N ASP A 283 0.25 8.59 16.07
CA ASP A 283 0.91 9.82 16.53
C ASP A 283 1.75 10.46 15.42
N ILE A 284 2.48 9.65 14.64
CA ILE A 284 3.27 10.13 13.48
C ILE A 284 2.36 10.73 12.41
N ILE A 285 1.30 10.00 12.01
CA ILE A 285 0.36 10.43 10.98
C ILE A 285 -0.33 11.72 11.42
N GLN A 286 -0.80 11.80 12.65
CA GLN A 286 -1.46 12.99 13.20
C GLN A 286 -0.57 14.23 13.13
N ALA A 287 0.67 14.12 13.61
CA ALA A 287 1.61 15.23 13.61
C ALA A 287 1.92 15.71 12.18
N ASN A 288 2.17 14.77 11.26
CA ASN A 288 2.54 15.09 9.89
C ASN A 288 1.35 15.60 9.06
N LEU A 289 0.14 15.08 9.30
CA LEU A 289 -1.08 15.58 8.67
C LEU A 289 -1.34 17.05 9.04
N GLN A 290 -1.20 17.40 10.32
CA GLN A 290 -1.32 18.78 10.79
C GLN A 290 -0.26 19.68 10.16
N ALA A 291 1.00 19.25 10.11
CA ALA A 291 2.09 20.00 9.49
C ALA A 291 1.86 20.22 7.98
N ALA A 292 1.44 19.18 7.25
CA ALA A 292 1.13 19.27 5.83
C ALA A 292 -0.05 20.21 5.56
N THR A 293 -1.14 20.08 6.32
CA THR A 293 -2.31 20.95 6.21
C THR A 293 -1.92 22.42 6.37
N HIS A 294 -1.23 22.76 7.45
CA HIS A 294 -0.78 24.13 7.70
C HIS A 294 0.16 24.65 6.61
N TRP A 295 1.07 23.81 6.12
CA TRP A 295 2.01 24.18 5.06
C TRP A 295 1.31 24.47 3.74
N ILE A 296 0.28 23.68 3.36
CA ILE A 296 -0.53 23.86 2.16
C ILE A 296 -1.43 25.09 2.30
N GLU A 297 -2.09 25.29 3.46
CA GLU A 297 -2.91 26.47 3.73
C GLU A 297 -2.13 27.78 3.58
N GLY A 298 -0.87 27.80 4.00
CA GLY A 298 0.04 28.94 3.79
C GLY A 298 0.42 29.20 2.33
N ARG A 299 0.03 28.32 1.40
CA ARG A 299 0.34 28.35 -0.04
C ARG A 299 -0.86 28.09 -0.94
N HIS A 300 -2.06 28.33 -0.43
CA HIS A 300 -3.34 28.04 -1.09
C HIS A 300 -3.54 28.72 -2.45
N ASP A 301 -2.74 29.71 -2.77
CA ASP A 301 -2.72 30.42 -4.06
C ASP A 301 -2.10 29.59 -5.19
N HIS A 302 -1.32 28.56 -4.87
CA HIS A 302 -0.67 27.69 -5.86
C HIS A 302 -0.55 26.21 -5.45
N LEU A 303 -0.97 25.85 -4.22
CA LEU A 303 -1.04 24.47 -3.76
C LEU A 303 -2.44 24.13 -3.28
N SER A 304 -2.88 22.92 -3.60
CA SER A 304 -4.13 22.37 -3.07
C SER A 304 -4.04 20.86 -2.95
N TRP A 305 -4.83 20.28 -2.06
CA TRP A 305 -4.97 18.84 -1.92
C TRP A 305 -6.33 18.47 -1.37
N THR A 306 -6.71 17.22 -1.56
CA THR A 306 -7.72 16.57 -0.72
C THR A 306 -6.97 15.78 0.33
N ALA A 307 -7.17 16.12 1.60
CA ALA A 307 -6.51 15.42 2.70
C ALA A 307 -6.88 13.91 2.67
N PRO A 308 -5.94 13.01 2.98
CA PRO A 308 -6.22 11.58 2.94
C PRO A 308 -7.28 11.20 3.97
N ARG A 309 -8.19 10.33 3.57
CA ARG A 309 -9.23 9.78 4.47
C ARG A 309 -8.76 8.56 5.22
N GLY A 310 -7.67 7.94 4.76
CA GLY A 310 -6.97 6.82 5.38
C GLY A 310 -5.63 6.55 4.68
N GLY A 311 -4.85 5.66 5.23
CA GLY A 311 -3.48 5.44 4.76
C GLY A 311 -2.55 6.56 5.21
N LEU A 312 -1.63 6.94 4.33
CA LEU A 312 -0.64 7.98 4.62
C LEU A 312 -0.17 8.71 3.34
N LEU A 313 -0.97 8.66 2.27
CA LEU A 313 -0.63 9.24 0.98
C LEU A 313 -1.70 10.22 0.51
N ALA A 314 -1.27 11.26 -0.19
CA ALA A 314 -2.16 12.17 -0.89
C ALA A 314 -1.48 12.70 -2.17
N LEU A 315 -2.29 13.11 -3.14
CA LEU A 315 -1.84 13.87 -4.29
C LEU A 315 -1.97 15.37 -3.98
N LEU A 316 -0.83 16.06 -4.02
CA LEU A 316 -0.71 17.50 -3.90
C LEU A 316 -0.78 18.09 -5.31
N LYS A 317 -1.79 18.90 -5.61
CA LYS A 317 -1.89 19.65 -6.85
C LYS A 317 -1.13 20.98 -6.73
N TYR A 318 -0.39 21.36 -7.77
CA TYR A 318 0.33 22.62 -7.82
C TYR A 318 0.04 23.39 -9.11
N ASP A 319 0.16 24.71 -9.04
CA ASP A 319 0.07 25.64 -10.17
C ASP A 319 1.42 26.36 -10.35
N LEU A 320 2.36 25.66 -10.99
CA LEU A 320 3.69 26.17 -11.33
C LEU A 320 4.01 25.80 -12.80
N PRO A 321 4.86 26.57 -13.52
CA PRO A 321 5.14 26.38 -14.95
C PRO A 321 6.14 25.23 -15.21
N LEU A 322 6.07 24.14 -14.47
CA LEU A 322 6.91 22.95 -14.63
C LEU A 322 6.05 21.70 -14.66
N ASP A 323 6.43 20.73 -15.48
CA ASP A 323 5.85 19.38 -15.39
C ASP A 323 6.26 18.68 -14.09
N SER A 324 5.52 17.63 -13.71
CA SER A 324 5.68 16.99 -12.42
C SER A 324 7.01 16.24 -12.26
N LEU A 325 7.58 15.71 -13.34
CA LEU A 325 8.88 15.04 -13.31
C LEU A 325 10.01 16.03 -13.10
N THR A 326 10.00 17.13 -13.87
CA THR A 326 10.99 18.22 -13.76
C THR A 326 10.97 18.84 -12.36
N LEU A 327 9.78 19.09 -11.80
CA LEU A 327 9.66 19.63 -10.45
C LEU A 327 10.15 18.65 -9.39
N ALA A 328 9.80 17.37 -9.50
CA ALA A 328 10.23 16.32 -8.56
C ALA A 328 11.76 16.12 -8.61
N ASP A 329 12.36 16.12 -9.80
CA ASP A 329 13.81 16.02 -9.96
C ASP A 329 14.53 17.27 -9.39
N ARG A 330 14.01 18.48 -9.60
CA ARG A 330 14.55 19.72 -9.01
C ARG A 330 14.49 19.69 -7.48
N LEU A 331 13.38 19.27 -6.89
CA LEU A 331 13.23 19.07 -5.45
C LEU A 331 14.27 18.09 -4.90
N ALA A 332 14.46 16.95 -5.55
CA ALA A 332 15.38 15.92 -5.12
C ALA A 332 16.85 16.37 -5.24
N ILE A 333 17.23 16.97 -6.36
CA ILE A 333 18.64 17.32 -6.67
C ILE A 333 19.09 18.59 -5.97
N ASP A 334 18.29 19.66 -6.04
CA ASP A 334 18.70 20.99 -5.58
C ASP A 334 18.33 21.23 -4.10
N HIS A 335 17.26 20.58 -3.60
CA HIS A 335 16.74 20.78 -2.24
C HIS A 335 16.82 19.53 -1.36
N SER A 336 17.28 18.40 -1.90
CA SER A 336 17.37 17.13 -1.17
C SER A 336 16.04 16.67 -0.57
N VAL A 337 14.93 16.93 -1.27
CA VAL A 337 13.56 16.58 -0.87
C VAL A 337 12.93 15.68 -1.93
N MET A 338 12.37 14.54 -1.52
CA MET A 338 11.55 13.71 -2.41
C MET A 338 10.06 13.99 -2.22
N LEU A 339 9.41 14.31 -3.35
CA LEU A 339 7.97 14.25 -3.60
C LEU A 339 7.79 13.53 -4.93
N ALA A 340 7.05 12.42 -4.96
CA ALA A 340 7.01 11.60 -6.16
C ALA A 340 6.20 12.27 -7.29
N PRO A 341 6.68 12.24 -8.55
CA PRO A 341 6.02 12.95 -9.65
C PRO A 341 4.64 12.34 -9.96
N GLY A 342 3.65 13.20 -10.14
CA GLY A 342 2.29 12.80 -10.49
C GLY A 342 2.19 12.12 -11.86
N SER A 343 3.10 12.42 -12.79
CA SER A 343 3.20 11.74 -14.08
C SER A 343 3.41 10.23 -13.95
N ALA A 344 4.06 9.76 -12.88
CA ALA A 344 4.18 8.32 -12.60
C ALA A 344 2.82 7.65 -12.29
N PHE A 345 1.79 8.46 -12.03
CA PHE A 345 0.40 8.05 -11.81
C PHE A 345 -0.54 8.55 -12.92
N GLY A 346 0.00 9.16 -13.98
CA GLY A 346 -0.76 9.72 -15.11
C GLY A 346 -1.39 11.10 -14.86
N TYR A 347 -0.99 11.81 -13.81
CA TYR A 347 -1.50 13.13 -13.46
C TYR A 347 -0.37 14.18 -13.43
N GLU A 348 -0.34 15.02 -14.46
CA GLU A 348 0.54 16.19 -14.46
C GLU A 348 0.08 17.26 -13.46
N HIS A 349 0.99 18.14 -13.08
CA HIS A 349 0.77 19.17 -12.06
C HIS A 349 0.33 18.61 -10.70
N HIS A 350 0.76 17.37 -10.40
CA HIS A 350 0.57 16.74 -9.09
C HIS A 350 1.89 16.15 -8.60
N LEU A 351 2.04 16.11 -7.28
CA LEU A 351 3.10 15.37 -6.58
C LEU A 351 2.48 14.46 -5.53
N ARG A 352 2.99 13.24 -5.37
CA ARG A 352 2.55 12.40 -4.24
C ARG A 352 3.34 12.75 -2.99
N LEU A 353 2.63 13.09 -1.93
CA LEU A 353 3.12 13.33 -0.58
C LEU A 353 2.82 12.11 0.30
N GLY A 354 3.81 11.66 1.09
CA GLY A 354 3.67 10.64 2.12
C GLY A 354 3.87 11.23 3.52
N ILE A 355 2.90 11.03 4.41
CA ILE A 355 2.91 11.57 5.77
C ILE A 355 3.40 10.57 6.82
N GLY A 356 4.20 9.57 6.40
CA GLY A 356 4.70 8.51 7.28
C GLY A 356 6.08 8.72 7.89
N GLN A 357 6.78 9.80 7.53
CA GLN A 357 8.16 10.08 7.96
C GLN A 357 8.20 10.57 9.42
N ARG A 358 9.37 10.51 10.05
CA ARG A 358 9.62 11.11 11.36
C ARG A 358 9.22 12.60 11.37
N PRO A 359 8.44 13.09 12.33
CA PRO A 359 7.81 14.43 12.27
C PRO A 359 8.79 15.60 12.09
N ASP A 360 9.96 15.56 12.73
CA ASP A 360 10.98 16.59 12.59
C ASP A 360 11.62 16.62 11.19
N ILE A 361 11.86 15.44 10.60
CA ILE A 361 12.36 15.30 9.21
C ILE A 361 11.28 15.70 8.21
N PHE A 362 10.04 15.32 8.46
CA PHE A 362 8.91 15.68 7.61
C PHE A 362 8.71 17.20 7.56
N ALA A 363 8.66 17.86 8.72
CA ALA A 363 8.51 19.31 8.81
C ALA A 363 9.67 20.05 8.11
N ALA A 364 10.93 19.59 8.31
CA ALA A 364 12.09 20.15 7.64
C ALA A 364 12.02 19.96 6.11
N GLY A 365 11.54 18.80 5.63
CA GLY A 365 11.29 18.53 4.21
C GLY A 365 10.26 19.48 3.60
N LEU A 366 9.16 19.75 4.31
CA LEU A 366 8.16 20.73 3.86
C LEU A 366 8.73 22.14 3.75
N VAL A 367 9.61 22.57 4.67
CA VAL A 367 10.29 23.88 4.60
C VAL A 367 11.16 23.96 3.35
N GLU A 368 11.97 22.94 3.08
CA GLU A 368 12.83 22.94 1.89
C GLU A 368 12.03 22.85 0.58
N ALA A 369 10.96 22.06 0.56
CA ALA A 369 10.03 22.04 -0.56
C ALA A 369 9.43 23.43 -0.81
N GLY A 370 9.01 24.12 0.26
CA GLY A 370 8.49 25.48 0.19
C GLY A 370 9.48 26.46 -0.45
N ARG A 371 10.75 26.39 -0.09
CA ARG A 371 11.81 27.23 -0.70
C ARG A 371 11.93 27.00 -2.21
N CYS A 372 11.81 25.74 -2.66
CA CYS A 372 11.81 25.43 -4.08
C CYS A 372 10.61 26.05 -4.80
N PHE A 373 9.41 25.89 -4.25
CA PHE A 373 8.21 26.46 -4.84
C PHE A 373 8.25 27.99 -4.88
N ASP A 374 8.68 28.62 -3.79
CA ASP A 374 8.78 30.08 -3.69
C ASP A 374 9.81 30.65 -4.68
N ALA A 375 10.95 29.95 -4.91
CA ALA A 375 11.96 30.34 -5.90
C ALA A 375 11.43 30.25 -7.35
N ILE A 376 10.68 29.20 -7.69
CA ILE A 376 10.11 29.05 -9.05
C ILE A 376 9.08 30.14 -9.35
N ARG A 377 8.36 30.64 -8.34
CA ARG A 377 7.38 31.73 -8.49
C ARG A 377 7.99 33.11 -8.54
N GLY A 378 9.18 33.29 -7.98
CA GLY A 378 9.92 34.55 -8.00
C GLY A 378 10.71 34.79 -9.28
N ASP A 379 10.88 33.74 -10.08
CA ASP A 379 11.49 33.80 -11.42
C ASP A 379 10.41 34.06 -12.49
#